data_c8df85685b4d5b050aa0238ba6c4b6ef
#
_entry.id   c8df85685b4d5b050aa0238ba6c4b6ef
#
_cell.length_a   1.000
_cell.length_b   1.000
_cell.length_c   1.000
_cell.angle_alpha   90.00
_cell.angle_beta   90.00
_cell.angle_gamma   90.00
#
_symmetry.space_group_name_H-M   'P 1'
#
loop_
_entity.id
_entity.type
_entity.pdbx_description
1 polymer ?
#
loop_
_entity_poly.entity_id
_entity_poly.type
_entity_poly.pdbx_seq_one_letter_code
_entity_poly.pdbx_strand_id
1 'polypeptide(L)'
;MDISKQKSKQKRDPDFKSVFIVDPIKGERLHLAKLLKQEKFLMMTFEHIGDCLKRNNSIKPDLVIFVLRKDKNEPSQLKNIKQYFKNLHFIILTTSEISELSIDELKESGFTSIYKANNQEMVKNFIYTVMP
;
A
#
# COMPACT_ATOMS: atom_id res chain seq x y z
N MET A 1 21.03 -13.78 25.28
CA MET A 1 20.62 -13.63 24.94
C MET A 1 20.19 -13.53 24.57
N ASP A 2 19.90 -13.54 24.28
CA ASP A 2 19.31 -13.32 23.81
C ASP A 2 18.94 -12.98 23.22
N ILE A 3 19.10 -13.06 23.14
CA ILE A 3 18.67 -12.79 22.49
C ILE A 3 18.18 -12.42 22.03
N SER A 4 18.04 -12.61 21.91
CA SER A 4 17.41 -12.33 21.31
C SER A 4 17.00 -11.89 20.99
N LYS A 5 17.06 -11.89 21.18
CA LYS A 5 16.56 -11.56 20.86
C LYS A 5 16.24 -11.03 20.44
N GLN A 6 16.25 -11.10 20.53
CA GLN A 6 15.83 -10.72 20.07
C GLN A 6 15.46 -10.24 19.64
N LYS A 7 15.24 -10.32 19.83
CA LYS A 7 14.67 -10.12 19.39
C LYS A 7 14.30 -9.49 19.10
N SER A 8 14.51 -9.55 19.03
CA SER A 8 14.00 -9.03 18.70
C SER A 8 13.61 -8.60 18.54
N LYS A 9 13.85 -8.46 18.52
CA LYS A 9 13.47 -8.55 18.27
C LYS A 9 13.05 -8.29 17.80
N GLN A 10 13.36 -8.15 17.41
CA GLN A 10 12.78 -8.16 16.83
C GLN A 10 11.66 -7.48 16.72
N LYS A 11 11.67 -7.09 17.23
CA LYS A 11 10.42 -6.40 17.38
C LYS A 11 10.49 -4.98 16.92
N ARG A 12 9.57 -4.55 16.06
CA ARG A 12 9.50 -3.16 15.63
C ARG A 12 8.88 -2.30 16.74
N ASP A 13 9.13 -1.00 16.70
CA ASP A 13 8.50 -0.02 17.56
C ASP A 13 6.98 -0.12 17.39
N PRO A 14 6.19 -0.16 18.49
CA PRO A 14 4.73 -0.23 18.37
C PRO A 14 4.11 0.93 17.59
N ASP A 15 4.80 2.08 17.55
CA ASP A 15 4.30 3.24 16.81
C ASP A 15 4.58 3.17 15.33
N PHE A 16 5.43 2.23 14.91
CA PHE A 16 5.71 2.04 13.48
C PHE A 16 4.59 1.25 12.84
N LYS A 17 4.15 1.74 11.69
CA LYS A 17 3.20 1.02 10.86
C LYS A 17 3.94 0.44 9.68
N SER A 18 3.52 -0.72 9.21
CA SER A 18 4.08 -1.31 8.01
C SER A 18 3.23 -0.89 6.82
N VAL A 19 3.90 -0.28 5.84
CA VAL A 19 3.25 0.26 4.65
C VAL A 19 3.87 -0.43 3.44
N PHE A 20 3.04 -1.14 2.68
CA PHE A 20 3.48 -1.82 1.48
C PHE A 20 3.03 -1.01 0.27
N ILE A 21 3.94 -0.76 -0.65
CA ILE A 21 3.67 0.01 -1.87
C ILE A 21 3.67 -0.95 -3.04
N VAL A 22 2.59 -0.94 -3.79
CA VAL A 22 2.46 -1.75 -5.00
C VAL A 22 2.35 -0.80 -6.19
N ASP A 23 3.36 -0.78 -7.03
CA ASP A 23 3.40 0.09 -8.20
C ASP A 23 4.21 -0.61 -9.29
N PRO A 24 3.64 -0.81 -10.48
CA PRO A 24 4.38 -1.48 -11.57
C PRO A 24 5.59 -0.70 -12.07
N ILE A 25 5.67 0.60 -11.80
CA ILE A 25 6.81 1.41 -12.26
C ILE A 25 7.85 1.49 -11.16
N LYS A 26 8.99 0.83 -11.38
CA LYS A 26 10.03 0.70 -10.36
C LYS A 26 10.53 2.04 -9.83
N GLY A 27 10.83 2.97 -10.71
CA GLY A 27 11.33 4.29 -10.29
C GLY A 27 10.34 5.02 -9.39
N GLU A 28 9.06 4.92 -9.72
CA GLU A 28 8.01 5.59 -8.97
C GLU A 28 7.83 4.97 -7.60
N ARG A 29 7.81 3.62 -7.52
CA ARG A 29 7.60 2.99 -6.21
C ARG A 29 8.80 3.22 -5.28
N LEU A 30 10.01 3.23 -5.82
CA LEU A 30 11.19 3.49 -5.00
C LEU A 30 11.24 4.95 -4.54
N HIS A 31 10.82 5.88 -5.39
CA HIS A 31 10.77 7.28 -5.02
C HIS A 31 9.75 7.51 -3.91
N LEU A 32 8.58 6.90 -4.04
CA LEU A 32 7.56 7.01 -3.00
C LEU A 32 8.03 6.39 -1.69
N ALA A 33 8.67 5.23 -1.75
CA ALA A 33 9.20 4.59 -0.55
C ALA A 33 10.23 5.49 0.14
N LYS A 34 11.10 6.12 -0.64
CA LYS A 34 12.12 7.01 -0.09
C LYS A 34 11.48 8.22 0.60
N LEU A 35 10.44 8.77 -0.01
CA LEU A 35 9.73 9.90 0.56
C LEU A 35 9.10 9.53 1.90
N LEU A 36 8.42 8.38 1.95
CA LEU A 36 7.72 7.95 3.15
C LEU A 36 8.66 7.42 4.22
N LYS A 37 9.89 7.05 3.85
CA LYS A 37 10.85 6.56 4.81
C LYS A 37 11.23 7.61 5.85
N GLN A 38 11.01 8.86 5.56
CA GLN A 38 11.27 9.93 6.51
C GLN A 38 10.21 9.97 7.61
N GLU A 39 9.10 9.29 7.42
CA GLU A 39 8.08 9.09 8.43
C GLU A 39 8.39 7.79 9.17
N LYS A 40 7.70 7.52 10.25
CA LYS A 40 7.94 6.30 11.03
C LYS A 40 7.18 5.13 10.44
N PHE A 41 7.51 4.77 9.21
CA PHE A 41 6.90 3.62 8.54
C PHE A 41 7.94 2.58 8.21
N LEU A 42 7.56 1.32 8.40
CA LEU A 42 8.34 0.20 7.90
C LEU A 42 7.86 -0.08 6.49
N MET A 43 8.73 0.13 5.50
CA MET A 43 8.33 0.14 4.10
C MET A 43 8.78 -1.11 3.37
N MET A 44 7.91 -1.65 2.51
CA MET A 44 8.27 -2.64 1.51
C MET A 44 7.61 -2.28 0.19
N THR A 45 8.26 -2.63 -0.90
CA THR A 45 7.74 -2.30 -2.23
C THR A 45 7.59 -3.54 -3.08
N PHE A 46 6.58 -3.54 -3.95
CA PHE A 46 6.27 -4.68 -4.81
C PHE A 46 5.79 -4.18 -6.16
N GLU A 47 6.08 -4.95 -7.18
CA GLU A 47 5.57 -4.67 -8.52
C GLU A 47 4.12 -5.09 -8.66
N HIS A 48 3.75 -6.22 -8.04
CA HIS A 48 2.42 -6.82 -8.19
C HIS A 48 1.77 -7.06 -6.85
N ILE A 49 0.43 -6.90 -6.81
CA ILE A 49 -0.34 -7.08 -5.57
C ILE A 49 -0.24 -8.51 -5.05
N GLY A 50 -0.14 -9.49 -5.95
CA GLY A 50 -0.02 -10.88 -5.54
C GLY A 50 1.21 -11.15 -4.68
N ASP A 51 2.32 -10.52 -5.00
CA ASP A 51 3.55 -10.67 -4.23
C ASP A 51 3.43 -9.99 -2.86
N CYS A 52 2.71 -8.89 -2.83
CA CYS A 52 2.49 -8.12 -1.61
C CYS A 52 1.72 -8.92 -0.56
N LEU A 53 0.75 -9.71 -1.00
CA LEU A 53 -0.19 -10.36 -0.10
C LEU A 53 0.10 -11.85 0.13
N LYS A 54 1.31 -12.29 -0.15
CA LYS A 54 1.68 -13.69 0.10
C LYS A 54 1.62 -14.02 1.58
N ARG A 55 1.12 -15.23 1.88
CA ARG A 55 0.96 -15.67 3.26
C ARG A 55 2.29 -15.81 3.99
N ASN A 56 3.34 -16.15 3.27
CA ASN A 56 4.63 -16.43 3.88
C ASN A 56 5.49 -15.19 4.09
N ASN A 57 4.96 -14.01 3.83
CA ASN A 57 5.68 -12.79 4.15
C ASN A 57 5.84 -12.69 5.67
N SER A 58 7.06 -12.45 6.12
CA SER A 58 7.36 -12.38 7.54
C SER A 58 6.74 -11.15 8.20
N ILE A 59 6.59 -10.08 7.43
CA ILE A 59 5.96 -8.85 7.91
C ILE A 59 4.62 -8.69 7.22
N LYS A 60 3.58 -8.42 8.01
CA LYS A 60 2.25 -8.18 7.47
C LYS A 60 2.02 -6.68 7.36
N PRO A 61 1.35 -6.22 6.31
CA PRO A 61 1.12 -4.79 6.15
C PRO A 61 -0.01 -4.30 7.05
N ASP A 62 0.14 -3.09 7.56
CA ASP A 62 -0.97 -2.35 8.14
C ASP A 62 -1.71 -1.59 7.07
N LEU A 63 -1.00 -1.18 6.01
CA LEU A 63 -1.55 -0.41 4.91
C LEU A 63 -0.92 -0.86 3.60
N VAL A 64 -1.73 -1.01 2.58
CA VAL A 64 -1.24 -1.21 1.21
C VAL A 64 -1.62 0.00 0.38
N ILE A 65 -0.63 0.60 -0.26
CA ILE A 65 -0.83 1.67 -1.23
C ILE A 65 -0.71 1.03 -2.61
N PHE A 66 -1.83 0.96 -3.31
CA PHE A 66 -1.89 0.39 -4.65
C PHE A 66 -1.99 1.51 -5.67
N VAL A 67 -1.01 1.61 -6.57
CA VAL A 67 -0.99 2.64 -7.59
C VAL A 67 -1.56 2.05 -8.87
N LEU A 68 -2.74 2.54 -9.26
CA LEU A 68 -3.41 2.09 -10.47
C LEU A 68 -2.87 2.87 -11.65
N ARG A 69 -2.33 2.13 -12.63
CA ARG A 69 -1.71 2.75 -13.80
C ARG A 69 -2.30 2.15 -15.07
N LYS A 70 -2.69 3.03 -15.99
CA LYS A 70 -3.29 2.61 -17.24
C LYS A 70 -2.35 1.67 -17.99
N ASP A 71 -2.91 0.56 -18.48
CA ASP A 71 -2.22 -0.45 -19.30
C ASP A 71 -1.10 -1.20 -18.54
N LYS A 72 -0.97 -1.00 -17.25
CA LYS A 72 0.03 -1.68 -16.44
C LYS A 72 -0.58 -2.60 -15.41
N ASN A 73 -1.70 -2.20 -14.85
CA ASN A 73 -2.46 -3.03 -13.92
C ASN A 73 -3.94 -2.65 -14.04
N GLU A 74 -4.80 -3.37 -13.34
CA GLU A 74 -6.23 -3.21 -13.49
C GLU A 74 -6.95 -3.32 -12.15
N PRO A 75 -8.11 -2.64 -12.01
CA PRO A 75 -8.91 -2.76 -10.79
C PRO A 75 -9.33 -4.20 -10.48
N SER A 76 -9.50 -5.03 -11.52
CA SER A 76 -9.90 -6.42 -11.33
C SER A 76 -8.91 -7.22 -10.50
N GLN A 77 -7.65 -6.81 -10.45
CA GLN A 77 -6.64 -7.46 -9.62
C GLN A 77 -6.93 -7.31 -8.13
N LEU A 78 -7.75 -6.33 -7.77
CA LEU A 78 -8.13 -6.08 -6.39
C LEU A 78 -9.48 -6.70 -6.03
N LYS A 79 -10.11 -7.36 -6.98
CA LYS A 79 -11.41 -7.96 -6.76
C LYS A 79 -11.31 -9.01 -5.65
N ASN A 80 -12.25 -8.98 -4.74
CA ASN A 80 -12.38 -9.91 -3.62
C ASN A 80 -11.31 -9.77 -2.53
N ILE A 81 -10.34 -8.88 -2.69
CA ILE A 81 -9.29 -8.72 -1.68
C ILE A 81 -9.87 -8.32 -0.33
N LYS A 82 -10.87 -7.43 -0.33
CA LYS A 82 -11.47 -6.97 0.92
C LYS A 82 -12.13 -8.10 1.71
N GLN A 83 -12.56 -9.16 1.04
CA GLN A 83 -13.16 -10.31 1.72
C GLN A 83 -12.14 -11.08 2.55
N TYR A 84 -10.91 -11.15 2.07
CA TYR A 84 -9.86 -11.95 2.70
C TYR A 84 -9.01 -11.16 3.68
N PHE A 85 -8.96 -9.83 3.53
CA PHE A 85 -8.11 -8.98 4.34
C PHE A 85 -8.92 -7.83 4.93
N LYS A 86 -9.89 -8.20 5.77
CA LYS A 86 -10.91 -7.25 6.26
C LYS A 86 -10.34 -6.13 7.11
N ASN A 87 -9.27 -6.40 7.84
CA ASN A 87 -8.67 -5.42 8.74
C ASN A 87 -7.52 -4.66 8.11
N LEU A 88 -7.22 -4.94 6.86
CA LEU A 88 -6.14 -4.29 6.15
C LEU A 88 -6.64 -2.99 5.52
N HIS A 89 -5.91 -1.92 5.75
CA HIS A 89 -6.24 -0.63 5.12
C HIS A 89 -5.65 -0.58 3.72
N PHE A 90 -6.41 0.03 2.82
CA PHE A 90 -5.95 0.22 1.43
C PHE A 90 -6.08 1.68 1.05
N ILE A 91 -5.09 2.18 0.35
CA ILE A 91 -5.16 3.45 -0.37
C ILE A 91 -4.94 3.13 -1.85
N ILE A 92 -5.87 3.56 -2.68
CA ILE A 92 -5.73 3.42 -4.13
C ILE A 92 -5.35 4.77 -4.68
N LEU A 93 -4.20 4.85 -5.35
CA LEU A 93 -3.79 6.08 -6.01
C LEU A 93 -4.08 5.96 -7.50
N THR A 94 -4.69 6.99 -8.06
CA THR A 94 -5.01 7.03 -9.48
C THR A 94 -4.34 8.21 -10.13
N THR A 95 -4.19 8.14 -11.46
CA THR A 95 -3.70 9.25 -12.27
C THR A 95 -4.85 9.78 -13.10
N SER A 96 -4.62 10.91 -13.79
CA SER A 96 -5.64 11.50 -14.64
C SER A 96 -6.05 10.60 -15.81
N GLU A 97 -5.24 9.60 -16.12
CA GLU A 97 -5.52 8.66 -17.22
C GLU A 97 -6.52 7.59 -16.84
N ILE A 98 -6.82 7.42 -15.56
CA ILE A 98 -7.71 6.37 -15.09
C ILE A 98 -9.15 6.80 -15.32
N SER A 99 -9.94 5.92 -15.94
CA SER A 99 -11.33 6.23 -16.28
C SER A 99 -12.23 6.19 -15.06
N GLU A 100 -13.36 6.88 -15.16
CA GLU A 100 -14.38 6.83 -14.12
C GLU A 100 -14.95 5.43 -13.95
N LEU A 101 -15.03 4.66 -15.04
CA LEU A 101 -15.49 3.28 -14.94
C LEU A 101 -14.58 2.45 -14.08
N SER A 102 -13.26 2.64 -14.20
CA SER A 102 -12.30 1.93 -13.37
C SER A 102 -12.46 2.32 -11.90
N ILE A 103 -12.68 3.60 -11.63
CA ILE A 103 -12.88 4.08 -10.27
C ILE A 103 -14.17 3.50 -9.70
N ASP A 104 -15.24 3.46 -10.48
CA ASP A 104 -16.51 2.87 -10.05
C ASP A 104 -16.35 1.38 -9.74
N GLU A 105 -15.56 0.68 -10.55
CA GLU A 105 -15.30 -0.74 -10.32
C GLU A 105 -14.61 -0.95 -8.97
N LEU A 106 -13.67 -0.09 -8.61
CA LEU A 106 -13.00 -0.15 -7.32
C LEU A 106 -13.98 0.10 -6.17
N LYS A 107 -14.85 1.08 -6.34
CA LYS A 107 -15.84 1.38 -5.30
C LYS A 107 -16.80 0.21 -5.10
N GLU A 108 -17.20 -0.43 -6.18
CA GLU A 108 -18.06 -1.61 -6.11
C GLU A 108 -17.37 -2.78 -5.42
N SER A 109 -16.04 -2.83 -5.50
CA SER A 109 -15.26 -3.86 -4.83
C SER A 109 -15.00 -3.53 -3.35
N GLY A 110 -15.52 -2.43 -2.87
CA GLY A 110 -15.45 -2.07 -1.45
C GLY A 110 -14.34 -1.10 -1.07
N PHE A 111 -13.63 -0.54 -2.04
CA PHE A 111 -12.56 0.41 -1.74
C PHE A 111 -13.14 1.83 -1.68
N THR A 112 -12.82 2.54 -0.59
CA THR A 112 -13.33 3.89 -0.36
C THR A 112 -12.23 4.94 -0.35
N SER A 113 -11.00 4.54 -0.06
CA SER A 113 -9.86 5.48 0.00
C SER A 113 -9.19 5.52 -1.37
N ILE A 114 -9.82 6.19 -2.30
CA ILE A 114 -9.35 6.33 -3.68
C ILE A 114 -9.02 7.79 -3.91
N TYR A 115 -7.75 8.06 -4.20
CA TYR A 115 -7.28 9.43 -4.34
C TYR A 115 -6.57 9.64 -5.66
N LYS A 116 -6.80 10.80 -6.26
CA LYS A 116 -6.06 11.21 -7.44
C LYS A 116 -4.83 11.97 -6.95
N ALA A 117 -3.66 11.36 -7.13
CA ALA A 117 -2.41 11.95 -6.64
C ALA A 117 -1.70 12.68 -7.77
N ASN A 118 -1.57 14.00 -7.63
CA ASN A 118 -0.85 14.82 -8.60
C ASN A 118 0.65 14.81 -8.33
N ASN A 119 1.03 14.55 -7.09
CA ASN A 119 2.42 14.39 -6.71
C ASN A 119 2.50 13.50 -5.47
N GLN A 120 3.69 12.99 -5.21
CA GLN A 120 3.86 12.01 -4.14
C GLN A 120 3.80 12.62 -2.74
N GLU A 121 4.01 13.93 -2.63
CA GLU A 121 3.90 14.62 -1.34
C GLU A 121 2.51 14.49 -0.75
N MET A 122 1.50 14.47 -1.60
CA MET A 122 0.10 14.36 -1.16
C MET A 122 -0.18 13.03 -0.47
N VAL A 123 0.62 11.99 -0.77
CA VAL A 123 0.38 10.65 -0.24
C VAL A 123 0.50 10.61 1.27
N LYS A 124 1.41 11.38 1.83
CA LYS A 124 1.54 11.46 3.29
C LYS A 124 0.23 11.84 3.96
N ASN A 125 -0.44 12.83 3.40
CA ASN A 125 -1.70 13.30 3.95
C ASN A 125 -2.78 12.23 3.85
N PHE A 126 -2.79 11.50 2.74
CA PHE A 126 -3.74 10.41 2.56
C PHE A 126 -3.53 9.31 3.60
N ILE A 127 -2.28 8.99 3.89
CA ILE A 127 -1.97 7.97 4.89
C ILE A 127 -2.50 8.38 6.26
N TYR A 128 -2.29 9.61 6.66
CA TYR A 128 -2.77 10.07 7.96
C TYR A 128 -4.30 10.17 8.01
N THR A 129 -4.95 10.31 6.87
CA THR A 129 -6.41 10.26 6.81
C THR A 129 -6.92 8.84 7.08
N VAL A 130 -6.21 7.83 6.58
CA VAL A 130 -6.63 6.44 6.68
C VAL A 130 -6.17 5.82 8.00
N MET A 131 -4.98 6.19 8.46
CA MET A 131 -4.38 5.67 9.69
C MET A 131 -3.91 6.81 10.56
N PRO A 132 -4.84 7.53 11.20
CA PRO A 132 -4.47 8.70 12.04
C PRO A 132 -3.67 8.37 13.29
#